data_9c741f0fe0517826b00cebb7090abdef
#
_entry.id   9c741f0fe0517826b00cebb7090abdef
#
_cell.length_a   1.000
_cell.length_b   1.000
_cell.length_c   1.000
_cell.angle_alpha   90.00
_cell.angle_beta   90.00
_cell.angle_gamma   90.00
#
_symmetry.space_group_name_H-M   'P 1'
#
loop_
_entity.id
_entity.type
_entity.pdbx_description
1 polymer ?
#
loop_
_entity_poly.entity_id
_entity_poly.type
_entity_poly.pdbx_seq_one_letter_code
_entity_poly.pdbx_strand_id
1 'polypeptide(L)'
;YKALQEQGINCALIVPTEQEKIVTIERVLLSTAGRRDKENQVVIGRIQLHERPNSVTMQQKIIHEIHYFAQQLDGYAIIKNDLEAILITTRGSFEKETRGYKYIELLHTFEKNLNITASIGIGFGYNAAESGKHAKEALFQSLHQSHNLCYIVREDRSVIGPIDTSYINNYEQYSLSITDEKLLNIAEMASMSASHLVKLLARVRKNKKIDYTA
;
A
#
# COMPACT_ATOMS: atom_id res chain seq x y z
N TYR A 1 -9.75 -42.18 -5.61
CA TYR A 1 -9.47 -43.19 -4.59
C TYR A 1 -9.83 -44.57 -5.07
N LYS A 2 -11.10 -44.84 -5.41
CA LYS A 2 -11.55 -46.17 -5.91
C LYS A 2 -10.77 -46.65 -7.12
N ALA A 3 -10.58 -45.82 -8.14
CA ALA A 3 -9.80 -46.14 -9.33
C ALA A 3 -8.32 -46.48 -9.06
N LEU A 4 -7.72 -45.92 -8.04
CA LEU A 4 -6.35 -46.21 -7.61
C LEU A 4 -6.28 -47.55 -6.87
N GLN A 5 -7.30 -47.89 -6.06
CA GLN A 5 -7.39 -49.16 -5.39
C GLN A 5 -7.60 -50.30 -6.40
N GLU A 6 -8.42 -50.09 -7.42
CA GLU A 6 -8.66 -51.06 -8.51
C GLU A 6 -7.37 -51.37 -9.32
N GLN A 7 -6.43 -50.44 -9.36
CA GLN A 7 -5.11 -50.60 -9.97
C GLN A 7 -4.06 -51.21 -9.01
N GLY A 8 -4.48 -51.65 -7.82
CA GLY A 8 -3.59 -52.25 -6.82
C GLY A 8 -2.63 -51.27 -6.13
N ILE A 9 -2.86 -49.97 -6.25
CA ILE A 9 -2.03 -48.94 -5.60
C ILE A 9 -2.45 -48.82 -4.14
N ASN A 10 -1.49 -48.97 -3.24
CA ASN A 10 -1.76 -48.84 -1.80
C ASN A 10 -1.94 -47.35 -1.46
N CYS A 11 -3.20 -46.95 -1.25
CA CYS A 11 -3.58 -45.58 -0.97
C CYS A 11 -4.58 -45.53 0.18
N ALA A 12 -4.50 -44.45 1.00
CA ALA A 12 -5.46 -44.17 2.08
C ALA A 12 -6.21 -42.88 1.79
N LEU A 13 -7.53 -42.91 1.99
CA LEU A 13 -8.34 -41.68 1.89
C LEU A 13 -8.41 -41.01 3.26
N ILE A 14 -7.81 -39.81 3.36
CA ILE A 14 -7.95 -38.99 4.56
C ILE A 14 -9.14 -38.05 4.36
N VAL A 15 -10.18 -38.25 5.15
CA VAL A 15 -11.38 -37.41 5.15
C VAL A 15 -11.38 -36.59 6.45
N PRO A 16 -11.41 -35.26 6.39
CA PRO A 16 -11.50 -34.44 7.60
C PRO A 16 -12.77 -34.75 8.37
N THR A 17 -12.69 -34.84 9.67
CA THR A 17 -13.83 -35.01 10.56
C THR A 17 -14.77 -33.80 10.51
N GLU A 18 -16.05 -33.96 10.88
CA GLU A 18 -16.98 -32.83 10.96
C GLU A 18 -16.48 -31.75 11.90
N GLN A 19 -15.83 -32.14 12.98
CA GLN A 19 -15.25 -31.22 13.96
C GLN A 19 -14.09 -30.42 13.37
N GLU A 20 -13.20 -31.03 12.60
CA GLU A 20 -12.10 -30.32 11.90
C GLU A 20 -12.64 -29.35 10.85
N LYS A 21 -13.71 -29.71 10.15
CA LYS A 21 -14.37 -28.81 9.20
C LYS A 21 -14.94 -27.59 9.92
N ILE A 22 -15.68 -27.81 11.03
CA ILE A 22 -16.28 -26.72 11.82
C ILE A 22 -15.19 -25.78 12.34
N VAL A 23 -14.16 -26.30 12.99
CA VAL A 23 -13.02 -25.50 13.54
C VAL A 23 -12.31 -24.74 12.44
N THR A 24 -12.15 -25.32 11.26
CA THR A 24 -11.52 -24.64 10.11
C THR A 24 -12.37 -23.49 9.60
N ILE A 25 -13.69 -23.70 9.49
CA ILE A 25 -14.64 -22.65 9.07
C ILE A 25 -14.67 -21.51 10.11
N GLU A 26 -14.75 -21.83 11.40
CA GLU A 26 -14.73 -20.82 12.46
C GLU A 26 -13.43 -20.00 12.43
N ARG A 27 -12.27 -20.63 12.24
CA ARG A 27 -10.98 -19.94 12.12
C ARG A 27 -10.95 -19.00 10.91
N VAL A 28 -11.49 -19.43 9.76
CA VAL A 28 -11.59 -18.59 8.56
C VAL A 28 -12.53 -17.41 8.81
N LEU A 29 -13.68 -17.63 9.44
CA LEU A 29 -14.62 -16.56 9.78
C LEU A 29 -14.00 -15.52 10.71
N LEU A 30 -13.32 -15.96 11.77
CA LEU A 30 -12.64 -15.05 12.72
C LEU A 30 -11.51 -14.26 12.04
N SER A 31 -10.72 -14.90 11.19
CA SER A 31 -9.65 -14.22 10.45
C SER A 31 -10.19 -13.18 9.47
N THR A 32 -11.31 -13.50 8.82
CA THR A 32 -11.99 -12.59 7.87
C THR A 32 -12.63 -11.39 8.57
N ALA A 33 -13.26 -11.62 9.74
CA ALA A 33 -13.84 -10.54 10.54
C ALA A 33 -12.76 -9.54 10.99
N GLY A 34 -11.67 -10.03 11.57
CA GLY A 34 -10.57 -9.15 12.01
C GLY A 34 -9.88 -8.39 10.86
N ARG A 35 -9.89 -8.94 9.64
CA ARG A 35 -9.43 -8.24 8.45
C ARG A 35 -10.39 -7.15 8.03
N ARG A 36 -11.70 -7.41 7.99
CA ARG A 36 -12.73 -6.41 7.67
C ARG A 36 -12.72 -5.24 8.65
N ASP A 37 -12.54 -5.51 9.93
CA ASP A 37 -12.48 -4.46 10.95
C ASP A 37 -11.29 -3.52 10.69
N LYS A 38 -10.13 -4.06 10.30
CA LYS A 38 -8.97 -3.24 9.91
C LYS A 38 -9.21 -2.49 8.61
N GLU A 39 -9.80 -3.11 7.60
CA GLU A 39 -10.10 -2.47 6.31
C GLU A 39 -11.09 -1.32 6.46
N ASN A 40 -12.03 -1.40 7.40
CA ASN A 40 -13.03 -0.36 7.70
C ASN A 40 -12.51 0.74 8.63
N GLN A 41 -11.29 0.63 9.15
CA GLN A 41 -10.68 1.63 10.02
C GLN A 41 -10.61 2.99 9.32
N VAL A 42 -11.08 4.05 9.99
CA VAL A 42 -11.04 5.41 9.45
C VAL A 42 -9.60 5.93 9.38
N VAL A 43 -9.25 6.43 8.23
CA VAL A 43 -7.95 7.04 7.92
C VAL A 43 -8.15 8.53 7.66
N ILE A 44 -7.34 9.36 8.30
CA ILE A 44 -7.32 10.79 8.06
C ILE A 44 -6.01 11.16 7.39
N GLY A 45 -6.11 11.90 6.28
CA GLY A 45 -5.00 12.53 5.60
C GLY A 45 -5.02 14.04 5.80
N ARG A 46 -3.86 14.65 5.89
CA ARG A 46 -3.67 16.09 5.81
C ARG A 46 -2.75 16.41 4.67
N ILE A 47 -3.19 17.32 3.82
CA ILE A 47 -2.46 17.78 2.65
C ILE A 47 -2.11 19.22 2.87
N GLN A 48 -0.86 19.60 2.67
CA GLN A 48 -0.40 20.98 2.74
C GLN A 48 0.43 21.31 1.51
N LEU A 49 -0.02 22.32 0.77
CA LEU A 49 0.75 22.90 -0.33
C LEU A 49 1.84 23.78 0.22
N HIS A 50 2.99 23.80 -0.43
CA HIS A 50 4.13 24.66 -0.04
C HIS A 50 3.99 26.08 -0.56
N GLU A 51 3.29 26.26 -1.67
CA GLU A 51 3.09 27.56 -2.32
C GLU A 51 1.62 27.82 -2.58
N ARG A 52 1.23 29.08 -2.51
CA ARG A 52 -0.14 29.47 -2.87
C ARG A 52 -0.33 29.41 -4.39
N PRO A 53 -1.50 28.97 -4.84
CA PRO A 53 -1.83 29.01 -6.27
C PRO A 53 -1.73 30.43 -6.84
N ASN A 54 -1.06 30.56 -7.97
CA ASN A 54 -0.82 31.86 -8.62
C ASN A 54 -2.07 32.45 -9.30
N SER A 55 -3.13 31.66 -9.45
CA SER A 55 -4.38 32.07 -10.10
C SER A 55 -5.57 31.27 -9.57
N VAL A 56 -6.77 31.85 -9.73
CA VAL A 56 -8.02 31.15 -9.40
C VAL A 56 -8.17 29.87 -10.22
N THR A 57 -7.76 29.87 -11.48
CA THR A 57 -7.80 28.68 -12.34
C THR A 57 -6.89 27.57 -11.81
N MET A 58 -5.70 27.91 -11.33
CA MET A 58 -4.79 26.94 -10.72
C MET A 58 -5.38 26.37 -9.42
N GLN A 59 -5.94 27.23 -8.60
CA GLN A 59 -6.62 26.81 -7.36
C GLN A 59 -7.75 25.81 -7.66
N GLN A 60 -8.59 26.09 -8.66
CA GLN A 60 -9.67 25.18 -9.07
C GLN A 60 -9.13 23.82 -9.54
N LYS A 61 -8.03 23.80 -10.30
CA LYS A 61 -7.39 22.54 -10.73
C LYS A 61 -6.87 21.74 -9.53
N ILE A 62 -6.20 22.39 -8.58
CA ILE A 62 -5.70 21.74 -7.36
C ILE A 62 -6.85 21.12 -6.55
N ILE A 63 -7.92 21.88 -6.35
CA ILE A 63 -9.12 21.41 -5.65
C ILE A 63 -9.75 20.22 -6.38
N HIS A 64 -9.80 20.28 -7.71
CA HIS A 64 -10.30 19.18 -8.54
C HIS A 64 -9.47 17.90 -8.33
N GLU A 65 -8.14 18.00 -8.40
CA GLU A 65 -7.24 16.85 -8.22
C GLU A 65 -7.34 16.25 -6.80
N ILE A 66 -7.48 17.09 -5.77
CA ILE A 66 -7.68 16.62 -4.39
C ILE A 66 -9.00 15.85 -4.28
N HIS A 67 -10.09 16.39 -4.84
CA HIS A 67 -11.39 15.69 -4.83
C HIS A 67 -11.36 14.41 -5.67
N TYR A 68 -10.73 14.44 -6.83
CA TYR A 68 -10.56 13.27 -7.68
C TYR A 68 -9.80 12.16 -6.93
N PHE A 69 -8.69 12.49 -6.30
CA PHE A 69 -7.92 11.53 -5.49
C PHE A 69 -8.76 10.99 -4.32
N ALA A 70 -9.55 11.83 -3.64
CA ALA A 70 -10.44 11.38 -2.59
C ALA A 70 -11.50 10.38 -3.11
N GLN A 71 -12.05 10.59 -4.30
CA GLN A 71 -12.97 9.66 -4.94
C GLN A 71 -12.32 8.32 -5.27
N GLN A 72 -11.08 8.32 -5.74
CA GLN A 72 -10.31 7.07 -5.99
C GLN A 72 -10.13 6.25 -4.70
N LEU A 73 -10.07 6.93 -3.58
CA LEU A 73 -9.94 6.34 -2.24
C LEU A 73 -11.29 5.96 -1.61
N ASP A 74 -12.40 5.98 -2.36
CA ASP A 74 -13.76 5.85 -1.80
C ASP A 74 -13.97 6.75 -0.57
N GLY A 75 -13.38 7.94 -0.61
CA GLY A 75 -13.29 8.85 0.50
C GLY A 75 -13.84 10.25 0.20
N TYR A 76 -13.56 11.17 1.10
CA TYR A 76 -14.01 12.55 1.00
C TYR A 76 -12.88 13.52 1.31
N ALA A 77 -12.81 14.64 0.60
CA ALA A 77 -11.87 15.72 0.87
C ALA A 77 -12.59 16.99 1.35
N ILE A 78 -12.01 17.65 2.34
CA ILE A 78 -12.46 18.93 2.88
C ILE A 78 -11.35 19.95 2.63
N ILE A 79 -11.63 20.95 1.80
CA ILE A 79 -10.71 22.06 1.57
C ILE A 79 -10.86 23.04 2.73
N LYS A 80 -9.81 23.21 3.50
CA LYS A 80 -9.80 24.08 4.68
C LYS A 80 -9.46 25.53 4.32
N ASN A 81 -8.49 25.69 3.44
CA ASN A 81 -8.05 26.99 2.89
C ASN A 81 -7.24 26.73 1.60
N ASP A 82 -6.63 27.78 1.04
CA ASP A 82 -5.87 27.72 -0.21
C ASP A 82 -4.65 26.78 -0.17
N LEU A 83 -4.18 26.43 1.02
CA LEU A 83 -2.97 25.63 1.23
C LEU A 83 -3.23 24.29 1.89
N GLU A 84 -4.37 24.13 2.57
CA GLU A 84 -4.63 22.96 3.41
C GLU A 84 -5.91 22.25 3.01
N ALA A 85 -5.83 20.92 2.93
CA ALA A 85 -6.99 20.04 2.78
C ALA A 85 -6.90 18.85 3.76
N ILE A 86 -8.06 18.30 4.09
CA ILE A 86 -8.21 17.10 4.90
C ILE A 86 -8.85 16.04 4.04
N LEU A 87 -8.26 14.84 4.06
CA LEU A 87 -8.75 13.64 3.40
C LEU A 87 -9.31 12.69 4.44
N ILE A 88 -10.46 12.09 4.17
CA ILE A 88 -11.11 11.10 5.02
C ILE A 88 -11.42 9.89 4.13
N THR A 89 -10.92 8.72 4.53
CA THR A 89 -11.15 7.47 3.80
C THR A 89 -11.10 6.28 4.77
N THR A 90 -11.13 5.06 4.24
CA THR A 90 -10.91 3.84 5.00
C THR A 90 -9.52 3.26 4.71
N ARG A 91 -9.03 2.44 5.63
CA ARG A 91 -7.72 1.79 5.48
C ARG A 91 -7.67 0.90 4.25
N GLY A 92 -8.71 0.11 4.01
CA GLY A 92 -8.76 -0.81 2.87
C GLY A 92 -8.66 -0.10 1.54
N SER A 93 -9.45 0.99 1.33
CA SER A 93 -9.40 1.79 0.12
C SER A 93 -8.04 2.49 -0.04
N PHE A 94 -7.48 3.03 1.06
CA PHE A 94 -6.17 3.67 1.04
C PHE A 94 -5.03 2.67 0.73
N GLU A 95 -5.02 1.49 1.37
CA GLU A 95 -4.01 0.45 1.09
C GLU A 95 -4.06 -0.05 -0.35
N LYS A 96 -5.27 -0.24 -0.88
CA LYS A 96 -5.50 -0.69 -2.26
C LYS A 96 -4.95 0.32 -3.27
N GLU A 97 -5.37 1.58 -3.16
CA GLU A 97 -5.03 2.62 -4.12
C GLU A 97 -3.54 3.00 -4.06
N THR A 98 -2.98 3.05 -2.87
CA THR A 98 -1.55 3.33 -2.68
C THR A 98 -0.65 2.11 -2.90
N ARG A 99 -1.22 0.98 -3.34
CA ARG A 99 -0.49 -0.28 -3.57
C ARG A 99 0.33 -0.72 -2.36
N GLY A 100 -0.28 -0.66 -1.19
CA GLY A 100 0.39 -0.97 0.08
C GLY A 100 1.39 0.11 0.50
N TYR A 101 0.99 1.37 0.41
CA TYR A 101 1.76 2.56 0.83
C TYR A 101 3.03 2.83 0.02
N LYS A 102 3.05 2.45 -1.26
CA LYS A 102 4.24 2.61 -2.10
C LYS A 102 4.13 3.79 -3.06
N TYR A 103 2.93 4.28 -3.29
CA TYR A 103 2.65 5.27 -4.30
C TYR A 103 1.51 6.19 -3.89
N ILE A 104 1.69 7.49 -4.06
CA ILE A 104 0.65 8.51 -3.84
C ILE A 104 0.47 9.28 -5.15
N GLU A 105 -0.60 8.94 -5.88
CA GLU A 105 -0.88 9.53 -7.19
C GLU A 105 -1.00 11.05 -7.15
N LEU A 106 -1.61 11.58 -6.09
CA LEU A 106 -1.78 13.02 -5.90
C LEU A 106 -0.46 13.79 -5.92
N LEU A 107 0.58 13.29 -5.23
CA LEU A 107 1.91 13.93 -5.23
C LEU A 107 2.52 13.96 -6.62
N HIS A 108 2.37 12.87 -7.37
CA HIS A 108 2.86 12.79 -8.73
C HIS A 108 2.13 13.77 -9.66
N THR A 109 0.80 13.82 -9.58
CA THR A 109 -0.02 14.74 -10.36
C THR A 109 0.33 16.19 -10.06
N PHE A 110 0.53 16.54 -8.80
CA PHE A 110 0.95 17.87 -8.39
C PHE A 110 2.30 18.26 -9.01
N GLU A 111 3.29 17.38 -8.93
CA GLU A 111 4.62 17.63 -9.49
C GLU A 111 4.62 17.69 -11.01
N LYS A 112 4.04 16.68 -11.69
CA LYS A 112 4.15 16.53 -13.14
C LYS A 112 3.19 17.42 -13.93
N ASN A 113 1.94 17.52 -13.45
CA ASN A 113 0.87 18.17 -14.22
C ASN A 113 0.69 19.64 -13.81
N LEU A 114 0.90 19.94 -12.53
CA LEU A 114 0.62 21.27 -11.99
C LEU A 114 1.89 22.04 -11.61
N ASN A 115 3.05 21.37 -11.59
CA ASN A 115 4.33 21.94 -11.17
C ASN A 115 4.24 22.62 -9.79
N ILE A 116 3.55 21.98 -8.87
CA ILE A 116 3.43 22.39 -7.47
C ILE A 116 3.95 21.30 -6.54
N THR A 117 4.30 21.68 -5.34
CA THR A 117 4.80 20.77 -4.32
C THR A 117 3.88 20.74 -3.10
N ALA A 118 3.73 19.56 -2.52
CA ALA A 118 2.90 19.35 -1.36
C ALA A 118 3.52 18.36 -0.37
N SER A 119 3.17 18.50 0.90
CA SER A 119 3.42 17.51 1.93
C SER A 119 2.11 16.83 2.32
N ILE A 120 2.17 15.52 2.51
CA ILE A 120 1.02 14.72 2.93
C ILE A 120 1.37 13.96 4.21
N GLY A 121 0.50 14.06 5.20
CA GLY A 121 0.55 13.26 6.42
C GLY A 121 -0.69 12.40 6.55
N ILE A 122 -0.52 11.09 6.67
CA ILE A 122 -1.61 10.12 6.83
C ILE A 122 -1.56 9.54 8.23
N GLY A 123 -2.70 9.46 8.90
CA GLY A 123 -2.82 8.88 10.23
C GLY A 123 -3.82 7.73 10.27
N PHE A 124 -3.39 6.61 10.83
CA PHE A 124 -4.24 5.51 11.26
C PHE A 124 -4.41 5.58 12.77
N GLY A 125 -5.57 5.23 13.27
CA GLY A 125 -5.87 5.22 14.69
C GLY A 125 -7.11 4.36 14.98
N TYR A 126 -7.36 4.04 16.24
CA TYR A 126 -8.54 3.28 16.65
C TYR A 126 -9.84 4.08 16.55
N ASN A 127 -9.74 5.40 16.39
CA ASN A 127 -10.85 6.32 16.19
C ASN A 127 -10.41 7.52 15.35
N ALA A 128 -11.36 8.30 14.86
CA ALA A 128 -11.11 9.45 13.99
C ALA A 128 -10.24 10.55 14.66
N ALA A 129 -10.38 10.76 15.97
CA ALA A 129 -9.59 11.77 16.68
C ALA A 129 -8.11 11.37 16.75
N GLU A 130 -7.83 10.11 17.02
CA GLU A 130 -6.46 9.55 17.02
C GLU A 130 -5.86 9.56 15.62
N SER A 131 -6.62 9.12 14.60
CA SER A 131 -6.20 9.20 13.19
C SER A 131 -5.84 10.62 12.78
N GLY A 132 -6.64 11.61 13.21
CA GLY A 132 -6.37 13.03 12.96
C GLY A 132 -5.11 13.55 13.64
N LYS A 133 -4.83 13.09 14.87
CA LYS A 133 -3.59 13.41 15.59
C LYS A 133 -2.37 12.79 14.88
N HIS A 134 -2.43 11.53 14.53
CA HIS A 134 -1.37 10.85 13.80
C HIS A 134 -1.13 11.48 12.42
N ALA A 135 -2.18 11.89 11.71
CA ALA A 135 -2.05 12.62 10.44
C ALA A 135 -1.29 13.95 10.60
N LYS A 136 -1.51 14.66 11.72
CA LYS A 136 -0.77 15.89 12.03
C LYS A 136 0.71 15.60 12.31
N GLU A 137 1.01 14.56 13.07
CA GLU A 137 2.37 14.11 13.37
C GLU A 137 3.10 13.69 12.08
N ALA A 138 2.45 12.94 11.21
CA ALA A 138 2.97 12.54 9.91
C ALA A 138 3.25 13.73 9.00
N LEU A 139 2.32 14.68 8.92
CA LEU A 139 2.51 15.91 8.14
C LEU A 139 3.70 16.72 8.65
N PHE A 140 3.84 16.86 9.96
CA PHE A 140 4.97 17.56 10.56
C PHE A 140 6.31 16.95 10.13
N GLN A 141 6.42 15.61 10.08
CA GLN A 141 7.62 14.93 9.58
C GLN A 141 7.87 15.21 8.09
N SER A 142 6.81 15.21 7.27
CA SER A 142 6.91 15.52 5.84
C SER A 142 7.42 16.93 5.59
N LEU A 143 6.95 17.90 6.36
CA LEU A 143 7.35 19.32 6.22
C LEU A 143 8.82 19.59 6.58
N HIS A 144 9.43 18.76 7.43
CA HIS A 144 10.79 18.95 7.92
C HIS A 144 11.87 18.34 7.03
N GLN A 145 11.54 17.50 6.07
CA GLN A 145 12.53 16.80 5.29
C GLN A 145 12.72 17.40 3.88
N SER A 146 11.77 17.23 3.02
CA SER A 146 11.84 17.76 1.65
C SER A 146 10.44 17.91 1.08
N HIS A 147 10.37 18.56 -0.08
CA HIS A 147 9.10 18.75 -0.78
C HIS A 147 8.62 17.46 -1.45
N ASN A 148 7.30 17.34 -1.65
CA ASN A 148 6.64 16.20 -2.30
C ASN A 148 6.83 14.87 -1.58
N LEU A 149 6.60 14.85 -0.29
CA LEU A 149 6.68 13.64 0.51
C LEU A 149 5.37 13.31 1.20
N CYS A 150 5.15 12.02 1.41
CA CYS A 150 4.12 11.52 2.28
C CYS A 150 4.72 10.69 3.41
N TYR A 151 4.21 10.90 4.61
CA TYR A 151 4.47 10.06 5.78
C TYR A 151 3.17 9.49 6.31
N ILE A 152 3.25 8.30 6.87
CA ILE A 152 2.12 7.59 7.48
C ILE A 152 2.50 7.26 8.91
N VAL A 153 1.66 7.63 9.87
CA VAL A 153 1.77 7.21 11.27
C VAL A 153 0.63 6.24 11.57
N ARG A 154 1.00 5.04 12.03
CA ARG A 154 0.07 3.97 12.35
C ARG A 154 -0.46 4.06 13.79
N GLU A 155 -1.44 3.21 14.10
CA GLU A 155 -2.03 3.06 15.43
C GLU A 155 -1.01 2.66 16.52
N ASP A 156 0.03 1.91 16.17
CA ASP A 156 1.15 1.53 17.04
C ASP A 156 2.26 2.60 17.09
N ARG A 157 2.01 3.78 16.50
CA ARG A 157 2.95 4.88 16.30
C ARG A 157 4.17 4.55 15.43
N SER A 158 4.17 3.42 14.76
CA SER A 158 5.17 3.18 13.72
C SER A 158 4.99 4.14 12.55
N VAL A 159 6.11 4.57 11.97
CA VAL A 159 6.14 5.55 10.88
C VAL A 159 6.54 4.84 9.59
N ILE A 160 5.78 5.06 8.52
CA ILE A 160 6.11 4.63 7.17
C ILE A 160 6.42 5.87 6.35
N GLY A 161 7.54 5.87 5.66
CA GLY A 161 7.98 6.94 4.78
C GLY A 161 9.50 7.09 4.79
N PRO A 162 10.04 8.02 4.02
CA PRO A 162 9.33 8.89 3.08
C PRO A 162 8.76 8.11 1.88
N ILE A 163 7.54 8.45 1.48
CA ILE A 163 6.94 8.02 0.22
C ILE A 163 7.01 9.23 -0.70
N ASP A 164 7.78 9.11 -1.77
CA ASP A 164 8.05 10.17 -2.72
C ASP A 164 7.55 9.85 -4.13
N THR A 165 7.70 10.80 -5.04
CA THR A 165 7.31 10.67 -6.44
C THR A 165 8.31 9.85 -7.27
N SER A 166 9.51 9.59 -6.76
CA SER A 166 10.60 8.93 -7.50
C SER A 166 10.35 7.43 -7.71
N TYR A 167 9.47 6.84 -6.93
CA TYR A 167 9.14 5.41 -7.02
C TYR A 167 8.48 4.99 -8.35
N ILE A 168 7.95 5.93 -9.13
CA ILE A 168 7.26 5.64 -10.41
C ILE A 168 8.23 5.17 -11.49
N ASN A 169 9.45 5.68 -11.49
CA ASN A 169 10.43 5.35 -12.53
C ASN A 169 11.09 3.96 -12.34
N ASN A 170 10.84 3.28 -11.22
CA ASN A 170 11.42 1.96 -10.92
C ASN A 170 10.37 0.85 -10.79
N TYR A 171 9.09 1.14 -11.01
CA TYR A 171 8.07 0.11 -11.17
C TYR A 171 8.02 -0.36 -12.63
N GLU A 172 9.06 -1.00 -13.12
CA GLU A 172 8.83 -2.16 -13.96
C GLU A 172 7.88 -3.07 -13.18
N GLN A 173 6.73 -3.33 -13.76
CA GLN A 173 5.72 -4.24 -13.22
C GLN A 173 6.42 -5.53 -12.80
N TYR A 174 6.78 -5.65 -11.53
CA TYR A 174 7.09 -6.94 -10.98
C TYR A 174 5.77 -7.70 -10.93
N SER A 175 5.44 -8.35 -12.05
CA SER A 175 4.45 -9.41 -12.04
C SER A 175 4.88 -10.38 -10.94
N LEU A 176 4.13 -10.43 -9.84
CA LEU A 176 4.35 -11.39 -8.76
C LEU A 176 3.98 -12.82 -9.19
N SER A 177 3.48 -12.99 -10.40
CA SER A 177 3.29 -14.28 -11.04
C SER A 177 4.59 -14.67 -11.74
N ILE A 178 5.37 -15.55 -11.12
CA ILE A 178 6.45 -16.23 -11.82
C ILE A 178 5.77 -17.22 -12.78
N THR A 179 5.72 -16.85 -14.04
CA THR A 179 5.35 -17.73 -15.15
C THR A 179 6.56 -18.35 -15.83
N ASP A 180 7.77 -17.97 -15.41
CA ASP A 180 9.00 -18.53 -15.93
C ASP A 180 9.32 -19.85 -15.22
N GLU A 181 9.16 -20.95 -15.95
CA GLU A 181 9.39 -22.32 -15.51
C GLU A 181 10.81 -22.55 -14.99
N LYS A 182 11.81 -21.83 -15.55
CA LYS A 182 13.20 -21.89 -15.11
C LYS A 182 13.40 -21.31 -13.71
N LEU A 183 12.70 -20.21 -13.41
CA LEU A 183 12.74 -19.58 -12.09
C LEU A 183 12.01 -20.42 -11.03
N LEU A 184 10.94 -21.10 -11.41
CA LEU A 184 10.25 -22.04 -10.53
C LEU A 184 11.14 -23.22 -10.17
N ASN A 185 11.83 -23.81 -11.14
CA ASN A 185 12.77 -24.90 -10.91
C ASN A 185 13.95 -24.48 -10.02
N ILE A 186 14.48 -23.26 -10.19
CA ILE A 186 15.53 -22.72 -9.32
C ILE A 186 15.03 -22.53 -7.88
N ALA A 187 13.79 -22.06 -7.69
CA ALA A 187 13.19 -21.92 -6.36
C ALA A 187 13.06 -23.27 -5.67
N GLU A 188 12.61 -24.29 -6.41
CA GLU A 188 12.44 -25.66 -5.91
C GLU A 188 13.79 -26.30 -5.54
N MET A 189 14.80 -26.18 -6.39
CA MET A 189 16.16 -26.65 -6.12
C MET A 189 16.79 -25.97 -4.90
N ALA A 190 16.49 -24.70 -4.67
CA ALA A 190 16.97 -23.92 -3.53
C ALA A 190 16.10 -24.08 -2.28
N SER A 191 15.06 -24.91 -2.31
CA SER A 191 14.06 -25.05 -1.23
C SER A 191 13.47 -23.72 -0.76
N MET A 192 13.28 -22.78 -1.70
CA MET A 192 12.76 -21.45 -1.45
C MET A 192 11.36 -21.31 -2.06
N SER A 193 10.50 -20.50 -1.40
CA SER A 193 9.24 -20.15 -2.05
C SER A 193 9.48 -19.21 -3.24
N ALA A 194 8.67 -19.34 -4.29
CA ALA A 194 8.76 -18.52 -5.50
C ALA A 194 8.73 -17.00 -5.18
N SER A 195 7.94 -16.59 -4.18
CA SER A 195 7.89 -15.19 -3.71
C SER A 195 9.20 -14.71 -3.07
N HIS A 196 9.93 -15.58 -2.36
CA HIS A 196 11.25 -15.27 -1.81
C HIS A 196 12.31 -15.11 -2.89
N LEU A 197 12.28 -15.98 -3.91
CA LEU A 197 13.20 -15.87 -5.05
C LEU A 197 13.01 -14.55 -5.80
N VAL A 198 11.75 -14.12 -6.04
CA VAL A 198 11.48 -12.81 -6.69
C VAL A 198 12.03 -11.65 -5.89
N LYS A 199 11.83 -11.64 -4.56
CA LYS A 199 12.37 -10.60 -3.68
C LYS A 199 13.90 -10.57 -3.70
N LEU A 200 14.53 -11.74 -3.75
CA LEU A 200 15.98 -11.87 -3.79
C LEU A 200 16.54 -11.38 -5.14
N LEU A 201 15.93 -11.76 -6.26
CA LEU A 201 16.29 -11.28 -7.59
C LEU A 201 16.11 -9.77 -7.73
N ALA A 202 15.04 -9.22 -7.17
CA ALA A 202 14.82 -7.77 -7.13
C ALA A 202 15.94 -7.04 -6.35
N ARG A 203 16.38 -7.58 -5.21
CA ARG A 203 17.53 -7.05 -4.45
C ARG A 203 18.85 -7.14 -5.23
N VAL A 204 19.12 -8.28 -5.85
CA VAL A 204 20.33 -8.49 -6.64
C VAL A 204 20.38 -7.53 -7.84
N ARG A 205 19.26 -7.31 -8.52
CA ARG A 205 19.17 -6.34 -9.63
C ARG A 205 19.39 -4.90 -9.15
N LYS A 206 18.89 -4.55 -7.97
CA LYS A 206 19.08 -3.22 -7.37
C LYS A 206 20.56 -2.98 -6.98
N ASN A 207 21.29 -4.01 -6.59
CA ASN A 207 22.69 -3.94 -6.18
C ASN A 207 23.69 -4.15 -7.32
N LYS A 208 23.24 -4.34 -8.57
CA LYS A 208 24.12 -4.46 -9.77
C LYS A 208 24.82 -3.16 -10.18
N LYS A 209 24.88 -2.13 -9.31
CA LYS A 209 25.77 -0.97 -9.41
C LYS A 209 26.95 -1.07 -8.44
N ILE A 210 27.38 -2.26 -8.07
CA ILE A 210 28.67 -2.42 -7.41
C ILE A 210 29.65 -2.77 -8.52
N ASP A 211 30.40 -1.76 -8.96
CA ASP A 211 31.53 -1.91 -9.86
C ASP A 211 32.53 -2.90 -9.26
N TYR A 212 32.79 -3.96 -10.01
CA TYR A 212 34.00 -4.76 -9.82
C TYR A 212 35.17 -3.96 -10.44
N THR A 213 35.72 -3.02 -9.69
CA THR A 213 37.05 -2.50 -9.93
C THR A 213 37.95 -3.01 -8.81
N ALA A 214 38.64 -4.09 -9.05
CA ALA A 214 39.95 -4.43 -8.56
C ALA A 214 40.49 -5.59 -9.38
#